data_ebfe6b6601edeeffee758bbc32dbd6fc
#
_entry.id   ebfe6b6601edeeffee758bbc32dbd6fc
#
_cell.length_a   1.000
_cell.length_b   1.000
_cell.length_c   1.000
_cell.angle_alpha   90.00
_cell.angle_beta   90.00
_cell.angle_gamma   90.00
#
_symmetry.space_group_name_H-M   'P 1'
#
loop_
_entity.id
_entity.type
_entity.pdbx_description
1 polymer ?
#
loop_
_entity_poly.entity_id
_entity_poly.type
_entity_poly.pdbx_seq_one_letter_code
_entity_poly.pdbx_strand_id
1 'polypeptide(L)'
;MFPASMAVAHAFSRDMMDDYRDMLLFDALICNPDRHAKNFGVLRDNKTGNVLGMAPLFDHNLSLFPYDMADEFDKFEDRANTVYYPRLSNLPFIEQVGLTMSEKNHSALRKLIGFKLENHPLYPVSQDRLDALNRYLEKRTVELLKVPVVDEQELATILDDSFKQVEKPIAMLACQKEIGISDLMSLADDDREPEHIVRDDGFGRE
;
A
#
# COMPACT_ATOMS: atom_id res chain seq x y z
N MET A 1 -9.48 -8.67 -3.36
CA MET A 1 -8.32 -8.11 -4.11
C MET A 1 -6.99 -8.31 -3.39
N PHE A 2 -6.81 -7.87 -2.14
CA PHE A 2 -5.55 -7.97 -1.39
C PHE A 2 -4.95 -9.39 -1.33
N PRO A 3 -5.72 -10.46 -0.98
CA PRO A 3 -5.18 -11.81 -0.99
C PRO A 3 -4.68 -12.26 -2.37
N ALA A 4 -5.39 -11.88 -3.43
CA ALA A 4 -5.02 -12.23 -4.79
C ALA A 4 -3.70 -11.59 -5.24
N SER A 5 -3.48 -10.29 -4.95
CA SER A 5 -2.24 -9.60 -5.30
C SER A 5 -1.04 -10.13 -4.52
N MET A 6 -1.23 -10.49 -3.25
CA MET A 6 -0.21 -11.10 -2.41
C MET A 6 0.18 -12.50 -2.92
N ALA A 7 -0.82 -13.30 -3.30
CA ALA A 7 -0.61 -14.62 -3.87
C ALA A 7 0.15 -14.57 -5.21
N VAL A 8 -0.16 -13.58 -6.07
CA VAL A 8 0.58 -13.34 -7.32
C VAL A 8 2.04 -13.01 -7.02
N ALA A 9 2.32 -12.07 -6.12
CA ALA A 9 3.69 -11.68 -5.78
C ALA A 9 4.50 -12.88 -5.27
N HIS A 10 3.92 -13.69 -4.38
CA HIS A 10 4.55 -14.90 -3.85
C HIS A 10 4.81 -15.96 -4.94
N ALA A 11 3.86 -16.14 -5.88
CA ALA A 11 3.96 -17.15 -6.94
C ALA A 11 5.11 -16.86 -7.92
N PHE A 12 5.57 -15.61 -8.06
CA PHE A 12 6.66 -15.26 -8.95
C PHE A 12 8.05 -15.46 -8.34
N SER A 13 8.28 -14.95 -7.17
CA SER A 13 9.54 -15.15 -6.44
C SER A 13 9.47 -14.61 -5.02
N ARG A 14 10.42 -15.06 -4.17
CA ARG A 14 10.60 -14.51 -2.82
C ARG A 14 10.91 -13.01 -2.85
N ASP A 15 11.77 -12.58 -3.78
CA ASP A 15 12.16 -11.17 -3.91
C ASP A 15 10.94 -10.29 -4.26
N MET A 16 10.06 -10.76 -5.13
CA MET A 16 8.82 -10.04 -5.44
C MET A 16 7.87 -9.96 -4.24
N MET A 17 7.81 -10.99 -3.41
CA MET A 17 7.03 -10.95 -2.18
C MET A 17 7.62 -9.95 -1.18
N ASP A 18 8.95 -9.86 -1.08
CA ASP A 18 9.62 -8.86 -0.25
C ASP A 18 9.36 -7.44 -0.74
N ASP A 19 9.44 -7.21 -2.05
CA ASP A 19 9.10 -5.91 -2.65
C ASP A 19 7.62 -5.53 -2.41
N TYR A 20 6.72 -6.52 -2.48
CA TYR A 20 5.31 -6.32 -2.19
C TYR A 20 5.07 -5.94 -0.72
N ARG A 21 5.76 -6.60 0.22
CA ARG A 21 5.74 -6.25 1.65
C ARG A 21 6.27 -4.83 1.89
N ASP A 22 7.38 -4.48 1.23
CA ASP A 22 7.97 -3.14 1.31
C ASP A 22 7.00 -2.08 0.78
N MET A 23 6.25 -2.36 -0.29
CA MET A 23 5.20 -1.47 -0.83
C MET A 23 4.09 -1.25 0.20
N LEU A 24 3.56 -2.31 0.80
CA LEU A 24 2.48 -2.21 1.79
C LEU A 24 2.93 -1.43 3.03
N LEU A 25 4.14 -1.70 3.51
CA LEU A 25 4.73 -0.97 4.62
C LEU A 25 4.89 0.51 4.31
N PHE A 26 5.41 0.82 3.11
CA PHE A 26 5.60 2.20 2.67
C PHE A 26 4.27 2.95 2.57
N ASP A 27 3.25 2.35 1.95
CA ASP A 27 1.92 2.94 1.87
C ASP A 27 1.30 3.16 3.26
N ALA A 28 1.51 2.24 4.20
CA ALA A 28 1.06 2.41 5.58
C ALA A 28 1.80 3.53 6.32
N LEU A 29 3.10 3.69 6.08
CA LEU A 29 3.93 4.73 6.66
C LEU A 29 3.51 6.13 6.20
N ILE A 30 3.31 6.30 4.88
CA ILE A 30 2.96 7.60 4.29
C ILE A 30 1.45 7.83 4.19
N CYS A 31 0.64 6.93 4.73
CA CYS A 31 -0.82 6.97 4.63
C CYS A 31 -1.28 7.15 3.17
N ASN A 32 -0.92 6.21 2.28
CA ASN A 32 -1.35 6.22 0.89
C ASN A 32 -2.66 5.42 0.72
N PRO A 33 -3.83 6.03 0.62
CA PRO A 33 -5.08 5.31 0.49
C PRO A 33 -5.32 4.78 -0.93
N ASP A 34 -4.62 5.31 -1.94
CA ASP A 34 -4.94 5.07 -3.36
C ASP A 34 -4.11 3.96 -4.02
N ARG A 35 -3.48 3.08 -3.24
CA ARG A 35 -2.85 1.90 -3.82
C ARG A 35 -3.89 0.93 -4.34
N HIS A 36 -4.00 0.83 -5.66
CA HIS A 36 -4.85 -0.13 -6.37
C HIS A 36 -4.03 -0.86 -7.44
N ALA A 37 -4.63 -1.86 -8.10
CA ALA A 37 -3.93 -2.74 -9.04
C ALA A 37 -3.25 -2.04 -10.23
N LYS A 38 -3.64 -0.80 -10.56
CA LYS A 38 -3.03 0.00 -11.64
C LYS A 38 -1.87 0.89 -11.15
N ASN A 39 -1.63 0.97 -9.83
CA ASN A 39 -0.59 1.81 -9.22
C ASN A 39 0.64 1.01 -8.77
N PHE A 40 0.77 -0.22 -9.21
CA PHE A 40 1.98 -1.03 -9.12
C PHE A 40 2.01 -2.05 -10.24
N GLY A 41 3.14 -2.68 -10.48
CA GLY A 41 3.28 -3.63 -11.58
C GLY A 41 4.60 -4.37 -11.54
N VAL A 42 4.89 -5.08 -12.62
CA VAL A 42 6.13 -5.86 -12.77
C VAL A 42 6.91 -5.40 -13.98
N LEU A 43 8.23 -5.50 -13.85
CA LEU A 43 9.14 -5.34 -14.98
C LEU A 43 9.27 -6.66 -15.73
N ARG A 44 9.26 -6.60 -17.04
CA ARG A 44 9.47 -7.73 -17.92
C ARG A 44 10.61 -7.48 -18.90
N ASP A 45 11.36 -8.50 -19.19
CA ASP A 45 12.29 -8.49 -20.30
C ASP A 45 11.52 -8.47 -21.64
N ASN A 46 11.76 -7.47 -22.45
CA ASN A 46 11.02 -7.27 -23.71
C ASN A 46 11.30 -8.34 -24.77
N LYS A 47 12.39 -9.11 -24.65
CA LYS A 47 12.77 -10.14 -25.62
C LYS A 47 12.26 -11.51 -25.22
N THR A 48 12.34 -11.82 -23.94
CA THR A 48 12.00 -13.16 -23.42
C THR A 48 10.60 -13.22 -22.79
N GLY A 49 10.02 -12.06 -22.42
CA GLY A 49 8.78 -11.97 -21.65
C GLY A 49 8.94 -12.37 -20.17
N ASN A 50 10.16 -12.69 -19.72
CA ASN A 50 10.40 -13.09 -18.34
C ASN A 50 10.16 -11.92 -17.38
N VAL A 51 9.55 -12.22 -16.23
CA VAL A 51 9.40 -11.27 -15.13
C VAL A 51 10.76 -11.06 -14.48
N LEU A 52 11.15 -9.79 -14.31
CA LEU A 52 12.43 -9.38 -13.72
C LEU A 52 12.29 -8.96 -12.26
N GLY A 53 11.11 -8.56 -11.81
CA GLY A 53 10.83 -8.08 -10.46
C GLY A 53 9.67 -7.11 -10.45
N MET A 54 9.39 -6.52 -9.29
CA MET A 54 8.40 -5.43 -9.22
C MET A 54 8.93 -4.15 -9.88
N ALA A 55 8.03 -3.40 -10.48
CA ALA A 55 8.34 -2.06 -10.97
C ALA A 55 8.58 -1.11 -9.78
N PRO A 56 9.43 -0.06 -9.96
CA PRO A 56 9.53 1.00 -8.97
C PRO A 56 8.15 1.54 -8.60
N LEU A 57 7.95 1.85 -7.32
CA LEU A 57 6.69 2.39 -6.83
C LEU A 57 6.41 3.77 -7.46
N PHE A 58 5.16 4.02 -7.80
CA PHE A 58 4.69 5.27 -8.39
C PHE A 58 3.32 5.63 -7.85
N ASP A 59 2.84 6.84 -8.20
CA ASP A 59 1.52 7.37 -7.86
C ASP A 59 1.25 7.45 -6.34
N HIS A 60 2.02 8.34 -5.67
CA HIS A 60 1.89 8.64 -4.25
C HIS A 60 1.24 10.00 -3.98
N ASN A 61 0.57 10.57 -4.97
CA ASN A 61 0.01 11.93 -4.91
C ASN A 61 -1.10 12.10 -3.86
N LEU A 62 -1.72 11.00 -3.41
CA LEU A 62 -2.73 11.01 -2.34
C LEU A 62 -2.18 10.66 -0.95
N SER A 63 -0.86 10.60 -0.81
CA SER A 63 -0.19 10.32 0.47
C SER A 63 0.00 11.58 1.32
N LEU A 64 0.23 11.37 2.62
CA LEU A 64 0.54 12.45 3.58
C LEU A 64 -0.55 13.54 3.63
N PHE A 65 -1.81 13.11 3.56
CA PHE A 65 -2.99 13.94 3.82
C PHE A 65 -3.09 15.19 2.91
N PRO A 66 -3.04 15.07 1.57
CA PRO A 66 -2.91 16.22 0.68
C PRO A 66 -4.09 17.19 0.75
N TYR A 67 -5.26 16.72 1.14
CA TYR A 67 -6.50 17.51 1.20
C TYR A 67 -6.89 17.95 2.61
N ASP A 68 -6.13 17.53 3.64
CA ASP A 68 -6.43 17.90 5.02
C ASP A 68 -6.06 19.36 5.28
N MET A 69 -6.96 20.08 5.93
CA MET A 69 -6.82 21.50 6.22
C MET A 69 -6.13 21.75 7.57
N ALA A 70 -5.81 23.00 7.86
CA ALA A 70 -5.02 23.35 9.04
C ALA A 70 -5.64 22.93 10.39
N ASP A 71 -6.95 22.84 10.49
CA ASP A 71 -7.69 22.37 11.67
C ASP A 71 -7.68 20.84 11.85
N GLU A 72 -7.08 20.13 10.89
CA GLU A 72 -6.93 18.68 10.90
C GLU A 72 -5.47 18.23 11.17
N PHE A 73 -4.51 19.15 11.18
CA PHE A 73 -3.08 18.82 11.29
C PHE A 73 -2.68 18.16 12.61
N ASP A 74 -3.41 18.36 13.67
CA ASP A 74 -3.20 17.70 14.97
C ASP A 74 -3.86 16.31 15.05
N LYS A 75 -4.62 15.89 14.02
CA LYS A 75 -5.41 14.66 13.96
C LYS A 75 -4.86 13.63 12.95
N PHE A 76 -3.70 13.86 12.33
CA PHE A 76 -3.19 12.97 11.28
C PHE A 76 -3.08 11.51 11.72
N GLU A 77 -2.65 11.23 12.96
CA GLU A 77 -2.54 9.87 13.48
C GLU A 77 -3.91 9.19 13.62
N ASP A 78 -4.90 9.92 14.12
CA ASP A 78 -6.26 9.41 14.25
C ASP A 78 -6.88 9.19 12.86
N ARG A 79 -6.76 10.15 11.96
CA ARG A 79 -7.30 10.09 10.61
C ARG A 79 -6.68 8.97 9.77
N ALA A 80 -5.39 8.69 9.94
CA ALA A 80 -4.72 7.57 9.28
C ALA A 80 -5.30 6.21 9.66
N ASN A 81 -5.97 6.12 10.81
CA ASN A 81 -6.55 4.88 11.31
C ASN A 81 -8.09 4.84 11.23
N THR A 82 -8.75 5.99 11.00
CA THR A 82 -10.22 6.10 11.03
C THR A 82 -10.85 6.63 9.74
N VAL A 83 -10.11 7.38 8.93
CA VAL A 83 -10.61 8.04 7.72
C VAL A 83 -9.98 7.47 6.47
N TYR A 84 -8.67 7.20 6.53
CA TYR A 84 -7.91 6.72 5.38
C TYR A 84 -7.74 5.20 5.42
N TYR A 85 -8.24 4.54 4.40
CA TYR A 85 -8.14 3.08 4.23
C TYR A 85 -7.42 2.75 2.92
N PRO A 86 -6.55 1.74 2.91
CA PRO A 86 -5.90 1.31 1.68
C PRO A 86 -6.93 0.73 0.71
N ARG A 87 -6.97 1.25 -0.51
CA ARG A 87 -7.88 0.81 -1.56
C ARG A 87 -7.63 -0.62 -2.03
N LEU A 88 -6.42 -1.12 -1.80
CA LEU A 88 -6.03 -2.50 -2.14
C LEU A 88 -6.74 -3.54 -1.27
N SER A 89 -7.15 -3.16 -0.06
CA SER A 89 -7.86 -4.03 0.87
C SER A 89 -8.96 -3.24 1.60
N ASN A 90 -9.85 -3.97 2.27
CA ASN A 90 -10.83 -3.36 3.19
C ASN A 90 -10.31 -3.34 4.64
N LEU A 91 -9.02 -3.66 4.85
CA LEU A 91 -8.39 -3.69 6.16
C LEU A 91 -7.73 -2.34 6.44
N PRO A 92 -7.72 -1.85 7.69
CA PRO A 92 -6.87 -0.74 8.09
C PRO A 92 -5.40 -1.01 7.75
N PHE A 93 -4.62 0.06 7.52
CA PHE A 93 -3.20 -0.06 7.17
C PHE A 93 -2.40 -0.96 8.13
N ILE A 94 -2.63 -0.82 9.43
CA ILE A 94 -1.91 -1.62 10.45
C ILE A 94 -2.26 -3.10 10.34
N GLU A 95 -3.53 -3.44 10.14
CA GLU A 95 -3.95 -4.82 9.96
C GLU A 95 -3.40 -5.41 8.66
N GLN A 96 -3.42 -4.62 7.57
CA GLN A 96 -2.86 -5.05 6.29
C GLN A 96 -1.37 -5.36 6.41
N VAL A 97 -0.60 -4.50 7.06
CA VAL A 97 0.83 -4.71 7.32
C VAL A 97 1.05 -5.87 8.28
N GLY A 98 0.16 -6.07 9.26
CA GLY A 98 0.19 -7.18 10.20
C GLY A 98 0.16 -8.57 9.55
N LEU A 99 -0.40 -8.68 8.35
CA LEU A 99 -0.40 -9.94 7.57
C LEU A 99 0.91 -10.18 6.80
N THR A 100 1.80 -9.21 6.74
CA THR A 100 2.97 -9.26 5.85
C THR A 100 4.26 -8.73 6.48
N MET A 101 4.25 -8.25 7.72
CA MET A 101 5.42 -7.66 8.38
C MET A 101 6.59 -8.65 8.44
N SER A 102 7.76 -8.21 8.01
CA SER A 102 9.00 -9.00 8.02
C SER A 102 10.08 -8.37 8.90
N GLU A 103 11.12 -9.13 9.26
CA GLU A 103 12.31 -8.59 9.93
C GLU A 103 13.05 -7.53 9.08
N LYS A 104 13.04 -7.68 7.76
CA LYS A 104 13.55 -6.67 6.81
C LYS A 104 12.78 -5.35 6.98
N ASN A 105 11.45 -5.42 7.06
CA ASN A 105 10.58 -4.27 7.28
C ASN A 105 10.87 -3.59 8.64
N HIS A 106 10.98 -4.35 9.73
CA HIS A 106 11.39 -3.81 11.03
C HIS A 106 12.78 -3.15 10.98
N SER A 107 13.73 -3.78 10.29
CA SER A 107 15.06 -3.19 10.12
C SER A 107 15.04 -1.87 9.35
N ALA A 108 14.18 -1.76 8.32
CA ALA A 108 13.97 -0.53 7.58
C ALA A 108 13.33 0.57 8.44
N LEU A 109 12.28 0.24 9.21
CA LEU A 109 11.63 1.17 10.13
C LEU A 109 12.56 1.72 11.20
N ARG A 110 13.44 0.87 11.78
CA ARG A 110 14.42 1.33 12.78
C ARG A 110 15.36 2.41 12.24
N LYS A 111 15.66 2.40 10.93
CA LYS A 111 16.48 3.43 10.28
C LYS A 111 15.77 4.76 10.12
N LEU A 112 14.43 4.76 10.19
CA LEU A 112 13.61 5.97 10.12
C LEU A 112 13.42 6.66 11.48
N ILE A 113 13.88 6.05 12.57
CA ILE A 113 13.80 6.69 13.89
C ILE A 113 14.63 7.99 13.85
N GLY A 114 13.98 9.11 14.15
CA GLY A 114 14.57 10.44 14.09
C GLY A 114 14.63 11.07 12.69
N PHE A 115 14.14 10.39 11.65
CA PHE A 115 13.97 10.99 10.32
C PHE A 115 12.99 12.15 10.37
N LYS A 116 13.29 13.21 9.62
CA LYS A 116 12.41 14.38 9.47
C LYS A 116 12.36 14.80 8.02
N LEU A 117 11.16 15.16 7.59
CA LEU A 117 10.96 15.88 6.33
C LEU A 117 11.49 17.30 6.47
N GLU A 118 12.08 17.78 5.39
CA GLU A 118 12.51 19.16 5.24
C GLU A 118 11.67 19.86 4.15
N ASN A 119 11.52 21.16 4.28
CA ASN A 119 10.80 21.93 3.26
C ASN A 119 11.57 21.96 1.95
N HIS A 120 10.83 21.82 0.85
CA HIS A 120 11.41 22.00 -0.47
C HIS A 120 11.78 23.47 -0.70
N PRO A 121 13.00 23.80 -1.18
CA PRO A 121 13.46 25.19 -1.27
C PRO A 121 12.62 26.07 -2.21
N LEU A 122 12.00 25.48 -3.24
CA LEU A 122 11.18 26.21 -4.23
C LEU A 122 9.66 26.07 -3.99
N TYR A 123 9.23 25.00 -3.33
CA TYR A 123 7.81 24.70 -3.12
C TYR A 123 7.57 24.31 -1.66
N PRO A 124 7.78 25.24 -0.72
CA PRO A 124 7.60 24.93 0.69
C PRO A 124 6.12 24.76 1.05
N VAL A 125 5.85 23.84 1.96
CA VAL A 125 4.58 23.80 2.69
C VAL A 125 4.67 24.71 3.91
N SER A 126 3.53 25.04 4.53
CA SER A 126 3.55 25.81 5.79
C SER A 126 4.33 25.07 6.89
N GLN A 127 4.96 25.79 7.80
CA GLN A 127 5.73 25.20 8.88
C GLN A 127 4.84 24.32 9.78
N ASP A 128 3.63 24.77 10.07
CA ASP A 128 2.66 24.00 10.87
C ASP A 128 2.34 22.64 10.25
N ARG A 129 2.17 22.61 8.90
CA ARG A 129 1.95 21.35 8.17
C ARG A 129 3.19 20.46 8.22
N LEU A 130 4.38 21.02 8.00
CA LEU A 130 5.62 20.28 8.05
C LEU A 130 5.85 19.64 9.43
N ASP A 131 5.59 20.42 10.48
CA ASP A 131 5.72 19.95 11.87
C ASP A 131 4.69 18.85 12.19
N ALA A 132 3.47 18.99 11.68
CA ALA A 132 2.42 17.98 11.81
C ALA A 132 2.79 16.68 11.10
N LEU A 133 3.29 16.75 9.87
CA LEU A 133 3.76 15.59 9.11
C LEU A 133 4.94 14.89 9.81
N ASN A 134 5.88 15.65 10.35
CA ASN A 134 7.00 15.09 11.10
C ASN A 134 6.56 14.38 12.38
N ARG A 135 5.60 14.96 13.13
CA ARG A 135 5.01 14.28 14.30
C ARG A 135 4.28 13.00 13.89
N TYR A 136 3.51 13.06 12.82
CA TYR A 136 2.82 11.88 12.28
C TYR A 136 3.80 10.76 11.93
N LEU A 137 4.84 11.04 11.13
CA LEU A 137 5.80 10.04 10.70
C LEU A 137 6.57 9.41 11.88
N GLU A 138 6.95 10.20 12.87
CA GLU A 138 7.60 9.71 14.09
C GLU A 138 6.68 8.72 14.84
N LYS A 139 5.44 9.11 15.10
CA LYS A 139 4.46 8.25 15.80
C LYS A 139 4.10 7.03 14.98
N ARG A 140 3.89 7.20 13.67
CA ARG A 140 3.54 6.11 12.76
C ARG A 140 4.66 5.08 12.67
N THR A 141 5.92 5.51 12.62
CA THR A 141 7.09 4.62 12.66
C THR A 141 7.09 3.77 13.94
N VAL A 142 6.85 4.40 15.09
CA VAL A 142 6.78 3.68 16.38
C VAL A 142 5.59 2.72 16.44
N GLU A 143 4.45 3.10 15.88
CA GLU A 143 3.25 2.25 15.80
C GLU A 143 3.52 1.01 14.93
N LEU A 144 4.09 1.20 13.75
CA LEU A 144 4.45 0.12 12.83
C LEU A 144 5.51 -0.83 13.41
N LEU A 145 6.46 -0.33 14.21
CA LEU A 145 7.45 -1.16 14.92
C LEU A 145 6.83 -2.08 15.99
N LYS A 146 5.60 -1.83 16.42
CA LYS A 146 4.87 -2.71 17.37
C LYS A 146 4.14 -3.85 16.67
N VAL A 147 3.98 -3.78 15.35
CA VAL A 147 3.34 -4.83 14.57
C VAL A 147 4.23 -6.08 14.59
N PRO A 148 3.71 -7.25 14.97
CA PRO A 148 4.51 -8.48 15.03
C PRO A 148 5.05 -8.87 13.64
N VAL A 149 6.22 -9.48 13.65
CA VAL A 149 6.78 -10.10 12.42
C VAL A 149 6.05 -11.40 12.16
N VAL A 150 5.64 -11.59 10.91
CA VAL A 150 5.02 -12.80 10.39
C VAL A 150 6.15 -13.74 9.90
N ASP A 151 6.23 -14.93 10.46
CA ASP A 151 7.19 -15.92 10.01
C ASP A 151 6.78 -16.57 8.67
N GLU A 152 7.69 -17.34 8.06
CA GLU A 152 7.43 -17.96 6.76
C GLU A 152 6.32 -19.00 6.78
N GLN A 153 6.10 -19.70 7.90
CA GLN A 153 5.04 -20.71 8.04
C GLN A 153 3.68 -20.03 8.19
N GLU A 154 3.63 -18.98 8.98
CA GLU A 154 2.43 -18.15 9.15
C GLU A 154 2.05 -17.49 7.83
N LEU A 155 3.02 -16.91 7.11
CA LEU A 155 2.79 -16.35 5.79
C LEU A 155 2.26 -17.39 4.80
N ALA A 156 2.85 -18.58 4.77
CA ALA A 156 2.38 -19.68 3.91
C ALA A 156 0.92 -20.06 4.22
N THR A 157 0.54 -20.05 5.50
CA THR A 157 -0.84 -20.32 5.92
C THR A 157 -1.79 -19.22 5.43
N ILE A 158 -1.41 -17.96 5.59
CA ILE A 158 -2.18 -16.80 5.10
C ILE A 158 -2.37 -16.89 3.57
N LEU A 159 -1.31 -17.25 2.85
CA LEU A 159 -1.35 -17.42 1.41
C LEU A 159 -2.24 -18.58 0.97
N ASP A 160 -2.14 -19.75 1.63
CA ASP A 160 -2.97 -20.91 1.37
C ASP A 160 -4.46 -20.62 1.54
N ASP A 161 -4.83 -19.93 2.61
CA ASP A 161 -6.19 -19.51 2.85
C ASP A 161 -6.68 -18.47 1.83
N SER A 162 -5.77 -17.61 1.37
CA SER A 162 -6.04 -16.64 0.30
C SER A 162 -6.28 -17.34 -1.04
N PHE A 163 -5.50 -18.35 -1.39
CA PHE A 163 -5.69 -19.14 -2.61
C PHE A 163 -7.01 -19.91 -2.63
N LYS A 164 -7.46 -20.41 -1.50
CA LYS A 164 -8.75 -21.12 -1.40
C LYS A 164 -9.95 -20.21 -1.66
N GLN A 165 -9.82 -18.91 -1.44
CA GLN A 165 -10.87 -17.91 -1.68
C GLN A 165 -10.98 -17.47 -3.14
N VAL A 166 -10.03 -17.81 -3.99
CA VAL A 166 -10.01 -17.46 -5.41
C VAL A 166 -10.53 -18.64 -6.22
N GLU A 167 -11.66 -18.49 -6.91
CA GLU A 167 -12.32 -19.55 -7.68
C GLU A 167 -11.44 -20.21 -8.77
N LYS A 168 -10.39 -19.52 -9.22
CA LYS A 168 -9.34 -20.07 -10.10
C LYS A 168 -7.98 -19.75 -9.50
N PRO A 169 -7.13 -20.78 -9.20
CA PRO A 169 -5.79 -20.52 -8.70
C PRO A 169 -5.00 -19.65 -9.69
N ILE A 170 -4.61 -18.47 -9.23
CA ILE A 170 -3.84 -17.51 -10.04
C ILE A 170 -2.53 -18.14 -10.54
N ALA A 171 -1.96 -19.08 -9.76
CA ALA A 171 -0.81 -19.87 -10.19
C ALA A 171 -1.05 -20.65 -11.49
N MET A 172 -2.27 -21.16 -11.76
CA MET A 172 -2.59 -21.79 -13.04
C MET A 172 -2.65 -20.81 -14.21
N LEU A 173 -3.06 -19.57 -13.94
CA LEU A 173 -3.09 -18.49 -14.94
C LEU A 173 -1.70 -17.92 -15.21
N ALA A 174 -0.86 -17.81 -14.19
CA ALA A 174 0.54 -17.38 -14.33
C ALA A 174 1.40 -18.36 -15.13
N CYS A 175 1.10 -19.66 -15.08
CA CYS A 175 1.76 -20.69 -15.87
C CYS A 175 1.30 -20.74 -17.33
N GLN A 176 0.14 -20.15 -17.68
CA GLN A 176 -0.29 -19.98 -19.06
C GLN A 176 0.39 -18.72 -19.60
N LYS A 177 1.46 -18.89 -20.38
CA LYS A 177 2.37 -17.86 -20.92
C LYS A 177 1.73 -16.67 -21.65
N GLU A 178 0.40 -16.57 -21.74
CA GLU A 178 -0.32 -15.61 -22.56
C GLU A 178 -1.10 -14.54 -21.77
N ILE A 179 -1.22 -14.64 -20.45
CA ILE A 179 -2.00 -13.68 -19.66
C ILE A 179 -1.08 -12.79 -18.87
N GLY A 180 -1.15 -11.49 -19.11
CA GLY A 180 -0.41 -10.47 -18.35
C GLY A 180 -0.90 -10.37 -16.91
N ILE A 181 -0.02 -9.97 -15.97
CA ILE A 181 -0.41 -9.73 -14.57
C ILE A 181 -1.47 -8.64 -14.47
N SER A 182 -1.45 -7.63 -15.36
CA SER A 182 -2.51 -6.64 -15.48
C SER A 182 -3.88 -7.26 -15.77
N ASP A 183 -3.90 -8.32 -16.58
CA ASP A 183 -5.13 -9.03 -16.92
C ASP A 183 -5.63 -9.89 -15.75
N LEU A 184 -4.69 -10.47 -14.98
CA LEU A 184 -5.00 -11.20 -13.74
C LEU A 184 -5.53 -10.27 -12.65
N MET A 185 -4.99 -9.07 -12.58
CA MET A 185 -5.42 -8.07 -11.60
C MET A 185 -6.72 -7.37 -12.00
N SER A 186 -7.00 -7.20 -13.30
CA SER A 186 -8.28 -6.68 -13.79
C SER A 186 -9.45 -7.63 -13.54
N LEU A 187 -9.21 -8.94 -13.53
CA LEU A 187 -10.22 -9.93 -13.16
C LEU A 187 -10.62 -9.88 -11.67
N ALA A 188 -9.76 -9.32 -10.82
CA ALA A 188 -10.04 -9.12 -9.41
C ALA A 188 -10.80 -7.79 -9.13
N ASP A 189 -10.83 -6.87 -10.11
CA ASP A 189 -11.43 -5.54 -9.97
C ASP A 189 -12.92 -5.46 -10.40
N ASP A 190 -13.48 -6.52 -11.02
CA ASP A 190 -14.74 -6.43 -11.78
C ASP A 190 -16.03 -6.40 -10.92
N ASP A 191 -15.93 -6.41 -9.60
CA ASP A 191 -17.15 -6.57 -8.77
C ASP A 191 -17.56 -5.35 -7.91
N ARG A 192 -16.92 -4.18 -7.99
CA ARG A 192 -17.40 -3.00 -7.26
C ARG A 192 -16.97 -1.66 -7.88
N GLU A 193 -17.89 -1.01 -8.58
CA GLU A 193 -17.85 0.45 -8.66
C GLU A 193 -17.97 1.03 -7.24
N PRO A 194 -17.08 1.91 -6.80
CA PRO A 194 -17.30 2.65 -5.58
C PRO A 194 -18.52 3.55 -5.79
N GLU A 195 -19.54 3.40 -4.96
CA GLU A 195 -20.59 4.42 -4.85
C GLU A 195 -19.90 5.77 -4.66
N HIS A 196 -20.10 6.66 -5.61
CA HIS A 196 -19.68 8.04 -5.51
C HIS A 196 -20.34 8.63 -4.25
N ILE A 197 -19.53 8.88 -3.23
CA ILE A 197 -19.93 9.82 -2.18
C ILE A 197 -19.94 11.19 -2.86
N VAL A 198 -21.10 11.52 -3.41
CA VAL A 198 -21.42 12.89 -3.83
C VAL A 198 -21.47 13.70 -2.54
N ARG A 199 -20.41 14.41 -2.21
CA ARG A 199 -20.52 15.54 -1.28
C ARG A 199 -21.36 16.59 -1.99
N ASP A 200 -22.54 16.81 -1.49
CA ASP A 200 -23.41 17.93 -1.86
C ASP A 200 -22.78 19.21 -1.28
N ASP A 201 -21.78 19.72 -1.97
CA ASP A 201 -21.19 21.02 -1.67
C ASP A 201 -22.14 22.07 -2.25
N GLY A 202 -23.13 22.42 -1.44
CA GLY A 202 -24.04 23.54 -1.70
C GLY A 202 -23.27 24.87 -1.76
N PHE A 203 -22.62 25.17 -2.88
CA PHE A 203 -22.20 26.52 -3.23
C PHE A 203 -23.34 27.19 -3.99
N GLY A 204 -24.26 27.83 -3.21
CA GLY A 204 -25.18 28.82 -3.72
C GLY A 204 -24.40 30.00 -4.29
N ARG A 205 -24.64 30.30 -5.55
CA ARG A 205 -24.28 31.58 -6.15
C ARG A 205 -25.30 32.62 -5.72
N GLU A 206 -24.86 33.67 -5.09
CA GLU A 206 -25.33 35.05 -5.26
C GLU A 206 -24.16 35.99 -5.43
#